data_a9eb52b3cdacc805a03bebeec453249c
#
_entry.id   a9eb52b3cdacc805a03bebeec453249c
#
_cell.length_a   1.000
_cell.length_b   1.000
_cell.length_c   1.000
_cell.angle_alpha   90.00
_cell.angle_beta   90.00
_cell.angle_gamma   90.00
#
_symmetry.space_group_name_H-M   'P 1'
#
loop_
_entity.id
_entity.type
_entity.pdbx_description
1 polymer ?
#
loop_
_entity_poly.entity_id
_entity_poly.type
_entity_poly.pdbx_seq_one_letter_code
_entity_poly.pdbx_strand_id
1 'polypeptide(L)'
;MVLITQTDIVMQDDTLFSLAGRRALVTGASRGIGLTLARGLGRYGAKIVLNGRHPEPLEVARAMLEREGVDAAIAPFDVTDQDAVIAGVEKIESEYGPIDILINNAGIQRRAPLDQFSRADWDALIATNLNAVFFVGQAVARHMLPRGRGKIVNICSVQSELARPGIAPYTATKGAVKNLTKGMATDWARHGLQINGLAPGYFKTEMNEKLVADQAFTQWLCQRTPAGRWGNVEELVGAAVFLSSDASSFVNGHVLMVDVGITASV
;
A
#
# COMPACT_ATOMS: atom_id res chain seq x y z
N MET A 1 -7.39 -38.64 28.83
CA MET A 1 -7.00 -38.89 27.44
C MET A 1 -8.22 -38.52 26.60
N VAL A 2 -8.25 -37.28 26.11
CA VAL A 2 -9.35 -36.79 25.26
C VAL A 2 -9.03 -37.23 23.84
N LEU A 3 -9.85 -38.12 23.29
CA LEU A 3 -9.79 -38.50 21.87
C LEU A 3 -10.26 -37.32 21.05
N ILE A 4 -9.31 -36.63 20.42
CA ILE A 4 -9.62 -35.66 19.36
C ILE A 4 -9.98 -36.49 18.11
N THR A 5 -11.23 -36.54 17.78
CA THR A 5 -11.70 -37.17 16.56
C THR A 5 -11.27 -36.38 15.35
N GLN A 6 -10.79 -37.05 14.32
CA GLN A 6 -10.22 -36.51 13.09
C GLN A 6 -11.23 -35.70 12.21
N THR A 7 -12.43 -35.45 12.73
CA THR A 7 -13.53 -34.77 12.02
C THR A 7 -13.59 -33.26 12.27
N ASP A 8 -12.77 -32.72 13.17
CA ASP A 8 -12.84 -31.29 13.56
C ASP A 8 -11.82 -30.38 12.81
N ILE A 9 -11.13 -30.89 11.79
CA ILE A 9 -10.21 -30.12 10.96
C ILE A 9 -10.73 -30.07 9.53
N VAL A 10 -12.00 -29.74 9.33
CA VAL A 10 -12.44 -29.17 8.08
C VAL A 10 -12.53 -27.67 8.31
N MET A 11 -11.42 -26.98 8.11
CA MET A 11 -11.41 -25.54 7.93
C MET A 11 -12.14 -25.22 6.61
N GLN A 12 -13.46 -25.23 6.65
CA GLN A 12 -14.30 -24.63 5.64
C GLN A 12 -14.26 -23.11 5.82
N ASP A 13 -13.13 -22.47 5.58
CA ASP A 13 -13.06 -21.03 5.64
C ASP A 13 -12.53 -20.46 4.32
N ASP A 14 -13.35 -20.63 3.26
CA ASP A 14 -13.21 -19.91 2.00
C ASP A 14 -13.31 -18.39 2.21
N THR A 15 -13.65 -17.95 3.44
CA THR A 15 -13.82 -16.54 3.80
C THR A 15 -12.55 -15.88 4.35
N LEU A 16 -11.51 -16.65 4.69
CA LEU A 16 -10.30 -16.13 5.35
C LEU A 16 -9.63 -14.97 4.59
N PHE A 17 -9.64 -15.04 3.27
CA PHE A 17 -9.12 -13.97 2.38
C PHE A 17 -10.24 -13.06 1.85
N SER A 18 -11.49 -13.29 2.20
CA SER A 18 -12.62 -12.47 1.75
C SER A 18 -12.54 -11.06 2.33
N LEU A 19 -12.82 -10.07 1.49
CA LEU A 19 -12.98 -8.68 1.87
C LEU A 19 -14.42 -8.20 1.72
N ALA A 20 -15.37 -9.14 1.56
CA ALA A 20 -16.78 -8.83 1.42
C ALA A 20 -17.31 -8.00 2.60
N GLY A 21 -18.02 -6.92 2.28
CA GLY A 21 -18.55 -5.99 3.28
C GLY A 21 -17.53 -4.98 3.85
N ARG A 22 -16.26 -5.06 3.49
CA ARG A 22 -15.21 -4.11 3.90
C ARG A 22 -15.05 -3.00 2.88
N ARG A 23 -14.72 -1.80 3.36
CA ARG A 23 -14.36 -0.65 2.52
C ARG A 23 -12.88 -0.39 2.59
N ALA A 24 -12.24 -0.26 1.41
CA ALA A 24 -10.82 0.03 1.27
C ALA A 24 -10.62 1.43 0.66
N LEU A 25 -9.97 2.32 1.41
CA LEU A 25 -9.42 3.57 0.89
C LEU A 25 -8.02 3.31 0.35
N VAL A 26 -7.79 3.64 -0.93
CA VAL A 26 -6.46 3.49 -1.56
C VAL A 26 -5.98 4.85 -2.02
N THR A 27 -4.87 5.34 -1.46
CA THR A 27 -4.29 6.63 -1.86
C THR A 27 -3.41 6.51 -3.10
N GLY A 28 -3.41 7.55 -3.98
CA GLY A 28 -2.66 7.50 -5.22
C GLY A 28 -3.15 6.40 -6.17
N ALA A 29 -4.47 6.22 -6.26
CA ALA A 29 -5.09 5.07 -6.91
C ALA A 29 -5.58 5.31 -8.35
N SER A 30 -5.23 6.44 -8.97
CA SER A 30 -5.63 6.71 -10.37
C SER A 30 -4.89 5.85 -11.40
N ARG A 31 -3.77 5.22 -11.04
CA ARG A 31 -2.92 4.41 -11.94
C ARG A 31 -1.92 3.54 -11.16
N GLY A 32 -1.15 2.74 -11.91
CA GLY A 32 0.00 1.97 -11.40
C GLY A 32 -0.35 1.02 -10.26
N ILE A 33 0.53 0.93 -9.25
CA ILE A 33 0.35 0.02 -8.12
C ILE A 33 -0.97 0.29 -7.40
N GLY A 34 -1.30 1.57 -7.11
CA GLY A 34 -2.52 1.91 -6.38
C GLY A 34 -3.79 1.41 -7.06
N LEU A 35 -3.92 1.63 -8.39
CA LEU A 35 -5.07 1.14 -9.15
C LEU A 35 -5.11 -0.39 -9.22
N THR A 36 -3.95 -1.04 -9.38
CA THR A 36 -3.87 -2.51 -9.41
C THR A 36 -4.27 -3.11 -8.06
N LEU A 37 -3.82 -2.53 -6.95
CA LEU A 37 -4.23 -2.97 -5.62
C LEU A 37 -5.72 -2.74 -5.38
N ALA A 38 -6.26 -1.56 -5.75
CA ALA A 38 -7.68 -1.27 -5.66
C ALA A 38 -8.52 -2.29 -6.42
N ARG A 39 -8.15 -2.59 -7.69
CA ARG A 39 -8.77 -3.64 -8.51
C ARG A 39 -8.71 -5.00 -7.81
N GLY A 40 -7.54 -5.37 -7.30
CA GLY A 40 -7.34 -6.64 -6.62
C GLY A 40 -8.22 -6.78 -5.38
N LEU A 41 -8.20 -5.81 -4.49
CA LEU A 41 -9.04 -5.80 -3.28
C LEU A 41 -10.53 -5.86 -3.64
N GLY A 42 -10.97 -5.14 -4.69
CA GLY A 42 -12.34 -5.19 -5.18
C GLY A 42 -12.77 -6.56 -5.68
N ARG A 43 -11.90 -7.29 -6.40
CA ARG A 43 -12.16 -8.66 -6.84
C ARG A 43 -12.32 -9.66 -5.69
N TYR A 44 -11.74 -9.34 -4.51
CA TYR A 44 -11.94 -10.11 -3.27
C TYR A 44 -13.10 -9.58 -2.41
N GLY A 45 -13.93 -8.68 -2.96
CA GLY A 45 -15.22 -8.24 -2.39
C GLY A 45 -15.19 -6.92 -1.63
N ALA A 46 -14.06 -6.21 -1.59
CA ALA A 46 -14.00 -4.88 -0.97
C ALA A 46 -14.74 -3.84 -1.82
N LYS A 47 -15.44 -2.91 -1.15
CA LYS A 47 -15.88 -1.64 -1.74
C LYS A 47 -14.69 -0.70 -1.78
N ILE A 48 -14.41 -0.10 -2.93
CA ILE A 48 -13.19 0.68 -3.14
C ILE A 48 -13.48 2.18 -3.10
N VAL A 49 -12.64 2.93 -2.41
CA VAL A 49 -12.57 4.39 -2.51
C VAL A 49 -11.20 4.77 -3.07
N LEU A 50 -11.20 5.29 -4.29
CA LEU A 50 -10.01 5.75 -5.00
C LEU A 50 -9.67 7.18 -4.59
N ASN A 51 -8.48 7.40 -4.03
CA ASN A 51 -8.00 8.75 -3.77
C ASN A 51 -6.88 9.15 -4.74
N GLY A 52 -6.85 10.41 -5.06
CA GLY A 52 -5.83 11.13 -5.82
C GLY A 52 -6.16 12.62 -5.83
N ARG A 53 -5.28 13.45 -6.37
CA ARG A 53 -5.45 14.92 -6.36
C ARG A 53 -6.51 15.43 -7.36
N HIS A 54 -6.61 14.78 -8.50
CA HIS A 54 -7.42 15.24 -9.62
C HIS A 54 -8.60 14.28 -9.84
N PRO A 55 -9.83 14.81 -9.94
CA PRO A 55 -11.03 13.97 -10.10
C PRO A 55 -11.06 13.23 -11.44
N GLU A 56 -10.61 13.84 -12.55
CA GLU A 56 -10.75 13.26 -13.88
C GLU A 56 -10.02 11.90 -14.03
N PRO A 57 -8.73 11.75 -13.62
CA PRO A 57 -8.08 10.45 -13.67
C PRO A 57 -8.72 9.40 -12.72
N LEU A 58 -9.32 9.85 -11.60
CA LEU A 58 -10.03 8.97 -10.69
C LEU A 58 -11.33 8.46 -11.29
N GLU A 59 -12.08 9.31 -12.01
CA GLU A 59 -13.30 8.89 -12.70
C GLU A 59 -13.01 7.86 -13.80
N VAL A 60 -11.92 8.04 -14.53
CA VAL A 60 -11.47 7.04 -15.52
C VAL A 60 -11.18 5.71 -14.83
N ALA A 61 -10.44 5.74 -13.71
CA ALA A 61 -10.11 4.54 -12.93
C ALA A 61 -11.36 3.89 -12.34
N ARG A 62 -12.29 4.68 -11.78
CA ARG A 62 -13.57 4.20 -11.25
C ARG A 62 -14.39 3.49 -12.33
N ALA A 63 -14.58 4.15 -13.49
CA ALA A 63 -15.33 3.56 -14.60
C ALA A 63 -14.70 2.25 -15.12
N MET A 64 -13.37 2.11 -15.05
CA MET A 64 -12.67 0.88 -15.38
C MET A 64 -13.01 -0.23 -14.38
N LEU A 65 -12.95 0.06 -13.07
CA LEU A 65 -13.27 -0.90 -12.01
C LEU A 65 -14.73 -1.34 -12.05
N GLU A 66 -15.67 -0.42 -12.30
CA GLU A 66 -17.10 -0.73 -12.39
C GLU A 66 -17.41 -1.67 -13.57
N ARG A 67 -16.74 -1.50 -14.72
CA ARG A 67 -16.88 -2.44 -15.87
C ARG A 67 -16.40 -3.85 -15.53
N GLU A 68 -15.51 -3.98 -14.55
CA GLU A 68 -15.03 -5.25 -14.04
C GLU A 68 -15.88 -5.79 -12.87
N GLY A 69 -16.98 -5.10 -12.52
CA GLY A 69 -17.89 -5.51 -11.43
C GLY A 69 -17.43 -5.12 -10.04
N VAL A 70 -16.46 -4.21 -9.91
CA VAL A 70 -15.97 -3.70 -8.63
C VAL A 70 -16.74 -2.46 -8.22
N ASP A 71 -17.33 -2.46 -7.02
CA ASP A 71 -17.98 -1.28 -6.41
C ASP A 71 -16.91 -0.23 -6.05
N ALA A 72 -16.91 0.90 -6.74
CA ALA A 72 -15.88 1.92 -6.61
C ALA A 72 -16.46 3.34 -6.55
N ALA A 73 -15.94 4.13 -5.63
CA ALA A 73 -16.17 5.56 -5.48
C ALA A 73 -14.85 6.34 -5.59
N ILE A 74 -14.93 7.66 -5.74
CA ILE A 74 -13.77 8.55 -5.74
C ILE A 74 -13.79 9.50 -4.55
N ALA A 75 -12.61 9.83 -4.03
CA ALA A 75 -12.40 10.84 -3.02
C ALA A 75 -11.19 11.71 -3.40
N PRO A 76 -11.39 12.77 -4.21
CA PRO A 76 -10.30 13.63 -4.63
C PRO A 76 -9.88 14.56 -3.49
N PHE A 77 -8.63 14.40 -3.02
CA PHE A 77 -7.93 15.33 -2.11
C PHE A 77 -6.42 15.13 -2.21
N ASP A 78 -5.65 16.18 -1.88
CA ASP A 78 -4.20 16.09 -1.80
C ASP A 78 -3.78 15.51 -0.45
N VAL A 79 -3.08 14.39 -0.46
CA VAL A 79 -2.58 13.72 0.75
C VAL A 79 -1.49 14.51 1.48
N THR A 80 -0.93 15.56 0.85
CA THR A 80 0.07 16.44 1.46
C THR A 80 -0.55 17.62 2.19
N ASP A 81 -1.86 17.85 2.02
CA ASP A 81 -2.64 18.86 2.73
C ASP A 81 -3.41 18.19 3.88
N GLN A 82 -3.02 18.48 5.11
CA GLN A 82 -3.57 17.82 6.29
C GLN A 82 -5.07 18.15 6.50
N ASP A 83 -5.50 19.37 6.20
CA ASP A 83 -6.91 19.75 6.37
C ASP A 83 -7.77 19.07 5.30
N ALA A 84 -7.28 18.99 4.06
CA ALA A 84 -7.94 18.24 2.99
C ALA A 84 -8.02 16.74 3.30
N VAL A 85 -7.00 16.15 3.95
CA VAL A 85 -7.00 14.76 4.41
C VAL A 85 -8.09 14.53 5.45
N ILE A 86 -8.17 15.38 6.47
CA ILE A 86 -9.19 15.27 7.53
C ILE A 86 -10.59 15.36 6.92
N ALA A 87 -10.87 16.41 6.15
CA ALA A 87 -12.17 16.61 5.52
C ALA A 87 -12.52 15.46 4.55
N GLY A 88 -11.54 14.98 3.79
CA GLY A 88 -11.72 13.87 2.84
C GLY A 88 -12.05 12.54 3.54
N VAL A 89 -11.40 12.23 4.64
CA VAL A 89 -11.67 11.02 5.44
C VAL A 89 -13.05 11.12 6.12
N GLU A 90 -13.38 12.26 6.72
CA GLU A 90 -14.70 12.49 7.32
C GLU A 90 -15.84 12.34 6.31
N LYS A 91 -15.64 12.89 5.08
CA LYS A 91 -16.60 12.74 3.99
C LYS A 91 -16.78 11.28 3.60
N ILE A 92 -15.70 10.50 3.49
CA ILE A 92 -15.79 9.07 3.15
C ILE A 92 -16.58 8.32 4.24
N GLU A 93 -16.24 8.52 5.51
CA GLU A 93 -16.91 7.87 6.64
C GLU A 93 -18.40 8.20 6.69
N SER A 94 -18.80 9.44 6.40
CA SER A 94 -20.20 9.88 6.46
C SER A 94 -21.02 9.49 5.23
N GLU A 95 -20.47 9.62 4.01
CA GLU A 95 -21.23 9.42 2.78
C GLU A 95 -21.18 7.98 2.27
N TYR A 96 -20.01 7.33 2.38
CA TYR A 96 -19.81 5.97 1.89
C TYR A 96 -19.85 4.92 3.01
N GLY A 97 -19.58 5.34 4.26
CA GLY A 97 -19.53 4.52 5.45
C GLY A 97 -18.11 4.12 5.86
N PRO A 98 -17.95 3.27 6.88
CA PRO A 98 -16.70 3.04 7.58
C PRO A 98 -15.58 2.55 6.66
N ILE A 99 -14.38 3.14 6.84
CA ILE A 99 -13.15 2.66 6.22
C ILE A 99 -12.61 1.52 7.10
N ASP A 100 -12.60 0.30 6.57
CA ASP A 100 -12.06 -0.89 7.25
C ASP A 100 -10.61 -1.17 6.87
N ILE A 101 -10.20 -0.74 5.67
CA ILE A 101 -8.88 -0.97 5.10
C ILE A 101 -8.35 0.35 4.55
N LEU A 102 -7.10 0.69 4.92
CA LEU A 102 -6.35 1.80 4.31
C LEU A 102 -5.11 1.24 3.61
N ILE A 103 -4.96 1.57 2.33
CA ILE A 103 -3.71 1.37 1.58
C ILE A 103 -3.05 2.73 1.38
N ASN A 104 -2.03 3.05 2.16
CA ASN A 104 -1.19 4.22 1.99
C ASN A 104 -0.20 3.98 0.85
N ASN A 105 -0.63 4.25 -0.38
CA ASN A 105 0.15 4.00 -1.59
C ASN A 105 0.69 5.27 -2.25
N ALA A 106 0.07 6.42 -2.05
CA ALA A 106 0.53 7.67 -2.66
C ALA A 106 2.03 7.88 -2.44
N GLY A 107 2.76 8.16 -3.50
CA GLY A 107 4.20 8.33 -3.44
C GLY A 107 4.77 8.86 -4.75
N ILE A 108 5.92 9.50 -4.65
CA ILE A 108 6.67 10.06 -5.78
C ILE A 108 8.12 9.59 -5.73
N GLN A 109 8.79 9.71 -6.87
CA GLN A 109 10.23 9.49 -6.98
C GLN A 109 10.91 10.73 -7.60
N ARG A 110 12.05 11.11 -7.02
CA ARG A 110 12.96 12.12 -7.57
C ARG A 110 14.36 11.51 -7.63
N ARG A 111 15.10 11.80 -8.69
CA ARG A 111 16.42 11.23 -8.94
C ARG A 111 17.40 12.33 -9.32
N ALA A 112 18.49 12.45 -8.57
CA ALA A 112 19.62 13.32 -8.88
C ALA A 112 20.88 12.81 -8.14
N PRO A 113 22.10 13.21 -8.54
CA PRO A 113 23.28 13.08 -7.71
C PRO A 113 23.00 13.70 -6.34
N LEU A 114 23.47 13.07 -5.26
CA LEU A 114 23.08 13.45 -3.90
C LEU A 114 23.55 14.87 -3.54
N ASP A 115 24.73 15.26 -3.98
CA ASP A 115 25.30 16.60 -3.82
C ASP A 115 24.59 17.71 -4.60
N GLN A 116 23.76 17.32 -5.60
CA GLN A 116 22.98 18.22 -6.45
C GLN A 116 21.47 18.12 -6.17
N PHE A 117 21.06 17.35 -5.17
CA PHE A 117 19.66 17.14 -4.87
C PHE A 117 19.01 18.42 -4.34
N SER A 118 17.95 18.89 -5.03
CA SER A 118 17.34 20.17 -4.68
C SER A 118 16.55 20.09 -3.35
N ARG A 119 16.49 21.20 -2.62
CA ARG A 119 15.65 21.32 -1.42
C ARG A 119 14.18 21.08 -1.75
N ALA A 120 13.69 21.59 -2.88
CA ALA A 120 12.30 21.41 -3.29
C ALA A 120 11.95 19.95 -3.56
N ASP A 121 12.85 19.18 -4.19
CA ASP A 121 12.63 17.75 -4.41
C ASP A 121 12.68 16.93 -3.12
N TRP A 122 13.57 17.33 -2.20
CA TRP A 122 13.63 16.75 -0.86
C TRP A 122 12.31 16.98 -0.11
N ASP A 123 11.85 18.23 -0.03
CA ASP A 123 10.63 18.60 0.69
C ASP A 123 9.39 17.89 0.07
N ALA A 124 9.33 17.79 -1.26
CA ALA A 124 8.25 17.06 -1.95
C ALA A 124 8.25 15.56 -1.61
N LEU A 125 9.43 14.94 -1.54
CA LEU A 125 9.56 13.52 -1.13
C LEU A 125 9.10 13.32 0.32
N ILE A 126 9.54 14.16 1.25
CA ILE A 126 9.14 14.09 2.65
C ILE A 126 7.63 14.28 2.79
N ALA A 127 7.07 15.31 2.15
CA ALA A 127 5.65 15.61 2.22
C ALA A 127 4.80 14.44 1.71
N THR A 128 5.14 13.90 0.52
CA THR A 128 4.31 12.87 -0.10
C THR A 128 4.58 11.46 0.43
N ASN A 129 5.86 11.09 0.59
CA ASN A 129 6.20 9.70 0.90
C ASN A 129 6.22 9.38 2.40
N LEU A 130 6.30 10.39 3.26
CA LEU A 130 6.38 10.19 4.71
C LEU A 130 5.23 10.89 5.45
N ASN A 131 5.12 12.23 5.33
CA ASN A 131 4.12 12.98 6.08
C ASN A 131 2.69 12.54 5.72
N ALA A 132 2.41 12.34 4.43
CA ALA A 132 1.10 11.87 3.97
C ALA A 132 0.75 10.49 4.55
N VAL A 133 1.70 9.55 4.63
CA VAL A 133 1.47 8.24 5.26
C VAL A 133 1.05 8.39 6.72
N PHE A 134 1.71 9.28 7.44
CA PHE A 134 1.37 9.57 8.84
C PHE A 134 -0.01 10.23 8.97
N PHE A 135 -0.25 11.33 8.26
CA PHE A 135 -1.49 12.11 8.44
C PHE A 135 -2.73 11.37 7.94
N VAL A 136 -2.66 10.69 6.81
CA VAL A 136 -3.78 9.85 6.32
C VAL A 136 -4.00 8.68 7.28
N GLY A 137 -2.92 8.00 7.71
CA GLY A 137 -3.00 6.93 8.70
C GLY A 137 -3.64 7.38 10.01
N GLN A 138 -3.27 8.56 10.52
CA GLN A 138 -3.82 9.14 11.75
C GLN A 138 -5.30 9.51 11.57
N ALA A 139 -5.67 10.17 10.46
CA ALA A 139 -7.06 10.55 10.20
C ALA A 139 -7.98 9.32 10.14
N VAL A 140 -7.59 8.28 9.43
CA VAL A 140 -8.36 7.02 9.34
C VAL A 140 -8.38 6.29 10.68
N ALA A 141 -7.25 6.23 11.40
CA ALA A 141 -7.17 5.56 12.70
C ALA A 141 -8.09 6.19 13.75
N ARG A 142 -8.33 7.51 13.73
CA ARG A 142 -9.29 8.17 14.63
C ARG A 142 -10.70 7.58 14.51
N HIS A 143 -11.09 7.08 13.34
CA HIS A 143 -12.37 6.40 13.12
C HIS A 143 -12.29 4.90 13.40
N MET A 144 -11.15 4.24 13.12
CA MET A 144 -10.97 2.81 13.38
C MET A 144 -10.85 2.47 14.86
N LEU A 145 -10.15 3.30 15.65
CA LEU A 145 -9.87 3.07 17.08
C LEU A 145 -11.16 2.90 17.92
N PRO A 146 -12.19 3.76 17.82
CA PRO A 146 -13.45 3.57 18.55
C PRO A 146 -14.19 2.29 18.13
N ARG A 147 -14.00 1.82 16.89
CA ARG A 147 -14.61 0.59 16.37
C ARG A 147 -13.86 -0.68 16.80
N GLY A 148 -12.65 -0.54 17.32
CA GLY A 148 -11.82 -1.66 17.77
C GLY A 148 -11.35 -2.58 16.64
N ARG A 149 -11.32 -2.10 15.39
CA ARG A 149 -10.90 -2.89 14.21
C ARG A 149 -10.44 -1.99 13.06
N GLY A 150 -9.49 -2.49 12.28
CA GLY A 150 -9.02 -1.83 11.06
C GLY A 150 -7.70 -2.41 10.58
N LYS A 151 -7.47 -2.31 9.27
CA LYS A 151 -6.24 -2.73 8.60
C LYS A 151 -5.60 -1.52 7.92
N ILE A 152 -4.33 -1.27 8.19
CA ILE A 152 -3.54 -0.23 7.51
C ILE A 152 -2.34 -0.91 6.86
N VAL A 153 -2.22 -0.74 5.56
CA VAL A 153 -1.08 -1.24 4.78
C VAL A 153 -0.32 -0.04 4.20
N ASN A 154 0.89 0.17 4.69
CA ASN A 154 1.78 1.22 4.18
C ASN A 154 2.66 0.67 3.06
N ILE A 155 2.63 1.29 1.88
CA ILE A 155 3.50 0.88 0.77
C ILE A 155 4.94 1.36 1.04
N CYS A 156 5.75 0.42 1.49
CA CYS A 156 7.19 0.54 1.67
C CYS A 156 7.93 0.36 0.32
N SER A 157 9.11 -0.21 0.34
CA SER A 157 9.91 -0.56 -0.85
C SER A 157 11.05 -1.50 -0.42
N VAL A 158 11.65 -2.23 -1.35
CA VAL A 158 12.97 -2.82 -1.12
C VAL A 158 14.01 -1.77 -0.73
N GLN A 159 13.79 -0.52 -1.09
CA GLN A 159 14.64 0.61 -0.67
C GLN A 159 14.45 0.99 0.81
N SER A 160 13.58 0.30 1.54
CA SER A 160 13.57 0.38 3.01
C SER A 160 14.71 -0.42 3.65
N GLU A 161 15.35 -1.32 2.90
CA GLU A 161 16.49 -2.16 3.31
C GLU A 161 17.74 -1.91 2.46
N LEU A 162 17.54 -1.67 1.16
CA LEU A 162 18.60 -1.50 0.18
C LEU A 162 18.75 -0.02 -0.20
N ALA A 163 19.86 0.29 -0.84
CA ALA A 163 20.09 1.60 -1.44
C ALA A 163 20.75 1.44 -2.81
N ARG A 164 20.59 2.45 -3.66
CA ARG A 164 21.35 2.61 -4.88
C ARG A 164 21.64 4.08 -5.16
N PRO A 165 22.62 4.39 -6.02
CA PRO A 165 22.94 5.78 -6.37
C PRO A 165 21.75 6.58 -6.90
N GLY A 166 21.71 7.86 -6.60
CA GLY A 166 20.75 8.83 -7.14
C GLY A 166 19.37 8.82 -6.50
N ILE A 167 19.13 8.05 -5.43
CA ILE A 167 17.82 7.97 -4.77
C ILE A 167 17.89 7.99 -3.23
N ALA A 168 18.99 8.47 -2.63
CA ALA A 168 19.14 8.46 -1.17
C ALA A 168 17.97 9.12 -0.42
N PRO A 169 17.40 10.27 -0.85
CA PRO A 169 16.23 10.85 -0.20
C PRO A 169 14.98 9.94 -0.26
N TYR A 170 14.74 9.27 -1.38
CA TYR A 170 13.65 8.29 -1.47
C TYR A 170 13.88 7.11 -0.51
N THR A 171 15.11 6.57 -0.47
CA THR A 171 15.51 5.51 0.45
C THR A 171 15.25 5.93 1.91
N ALA A 172 15.61 7.16 2.28
CA ALA A 172 15.34 7.70 3.60
C ALA A 172 13.84 7.71 3.94
N THR A 173 12.99 8.17 3.00
CA THR A 173 11.53 8.17 3.23
C THR A 173 10.98 6.76 3.39
N LYS A 174 11.44 5.78 2.61
CA LYS A 174 10.95 4.41 2.68
C LYS A 174 11.47 3.66 3.92
N GLY A 175 12.68 3.95 4.37
CA GLY A 175 13.20 3.51 5.67
C GLY A 175 12.39 4.09 6.84
N ALA A 176 12.04 5.37 6.76
CA ALA A 176 11.18 6.02 7.75
C ALA A 176 9.78 5.40 7.80
N VAL A 177 9.12 5.14 6.65
CA VAL A 177 7.80 4.49 6.59
C VAL A 177 7.85 3.07 7.18
N LYS A 178 8.92 2.30 6.92
CA LYS A 178 9.12 0.99 7.57
C LYS A 178 9.08 1.10 9.10
N ASN A 179 9.80 2.05 9.68
CA ASN A 179 9.82 2.22 11.14
C ASN A 179 8.53 2.87 11.66
N LEU A 180 7.92 3.80 10.92
CA LEU A 180 6.61 4.37 11.24
C LEU A 180 5.53 3.27 11.32
N THR A 181 5.56 2.30 10.42
CA THR A 181 4.65 1.13 10.44
C THR A 181 4.75 0.37 11.76
N LYS A 182 5.97 0.15 12.28
CA LYS A 182 6.18 -0.48 13.59
C LYS A 182 5.65 0.37 14.73
N GLY A 183 5.91 1.68 14.71
CA GLY A 183 5.40 2.62 15.71
C GLY A 183 3.88 2.63 15.77
N MET A 184 3.22 2.80 14.62
CA MET A 184 1.76 2.75 14.52
C MET A 184 1.19 1.42 15.03
N ALA A 185 1.82 0.29 14.69
CA ALA A 185 1.41 -1.03 15.18
C ALA A 185 1.55 -1.12 16.70
N THR A 186 2.65 -0.64 17.28
CA THR A 186 2.89 -0.65 18.72
C THR A 186 1.82 0.14 19.47
N ASP A 187 1.45 1.32 18.96
CA ASP A 187 0.49 2.18 19.62
C ASP A 187 -0.95 1.68 19.50
N TRP A 188 -1.32 1.08 18.36
CA TRP A 188 -2.72 0.81 18.03
C TRP A 188 -3.12 -0.67 18.07
N ALA A 189 -2.17 -1.61 18.19
CA ALA A 189 -2.48 -3.05 18.21
C ALA A 189 -3.43 -3.45 19.33
N ARG A 190 -3.24 -2.91 20.56
CA ARG A 190 -4.12 -3.18 21.70
C ARG A 190 -5.56 -2.70 21.50
N HIS A 191 -5.79 -1.86 20.50
CA HIS A 191 -7.11 -1.36 20.11
C HIS A 191 -7.69 -2.11 18.90
N GLY A 192 -7.15 -3.28 18.56
CA GLY A 192 -7.68 -4.15 17.51
C GLY A 192 -7.26 -3.79 16.07
N LEU A 193 -6.30 -2.86 15.89
CA LEU A 193 -5.83 -2.50 14.56
C LEU A 193 -4.60 -3.33 14.18
N GLN A 194 -4.52 -3.75 12.90
CA GLN A 194 -3.32 -4.33 12.31
C GLN A 194 -2.71 -3.35 11.31
N ILE A 195 -1.46 -2.97 11.56
CA ILE A 195 -0.71 -2.05 10.71
C ILE A 195 0.54 -2.75 10.20
N ASN A 196 0.62 -2.91 8.87
CA ASN A 196 1.73 -3.61 8.23
C ASN A 196 2.26 -2.83 7.03
N GLY A 197 3.45 -3.19 6.58
CA GLY A 197 4.06 -2.69 5.36
C GLY A 197 3.97 -3.73 4.24
N LEU A 198 3.78 -3.26 3.02
CA LEU A 198 4.00 -4.02 1.80
C LEU A 198 5.17 -3.37 1.07
N ALA A 199 6.24 -4.12 0.84
CA ALA A 199 7.47 -3.62 0.25
C ALA A 199 7.73 -4.21 -1.14
N PRO A 200 7.30 -3.51 -2.21
CA PRO A 200 7.56 -3.94 -3.57
C PRO A 200 9.05 -3.89 -3.93
N GLY A 201 9.49 -4.88 -4.71
CA GLY A 201 10.74 -4.86 -5.45
C GLY A 201 10.65 -3.97 -6.71
N TYR A 202 11.26 -4.44 -7.78
CA TYR A 202 11.22 -3.74 -9.06
C TYR A 202 10.09 -4.27 -9.95
N PHE A 203 9.06 -3.45 -10.11
CA PHE A 203 7.86 -3.75 -10.90
C PHE A 203 7.79 -2.85 -12.14
N LYS A 204 7.22 -3.39 -13.22
CA LYS A 204 6.91 -2.63 -14.44
C LYS A 204 5.76 -1.68 -14.16
N THR A 205 6.09 -0.41 -13.92
CA THR A 205 5.15 0.68 -13.64
C THR A 205 5.52 1.90 -14.46
N GLU A 206 4.60 2.84 -14.65
CA GLU A 206 4.89 4.14 -15.26
C GLU A 206 6.04 4.87 -14.54
N MET A 207 6.12 4.78 -13.21
CA MET A 207 7.21 5.36 -12.42
C MET A 207 8.58 4.80 -12.81
N ASN A 208 8.62 3.56 -13.30
CA ASN A 208 9.83 2.84 -13.68
C ASN A 208 10.03 2.72 -15.19
N GLU A 209 9.18 3.32 -16.03
CA GLU A 209 9.20 3.19 -17.48
C GLU A 209 10.59 3.46 -18.07
N LYS A 210 11.24 4.56 -17.65
CA LYS A 210 12.61 4.90 -18.08
C LYS A 210 13.64 3.85 -17.69
N LEU A 211 13.49 3.20 -16.52
CA LEU A 211 14.38 2.14 -16.07
C LEU A 211 14.10 0.83 -16.81
N VAL A 212 12.84 0.54 -17.12
CA VAL A 212 12.46 -0.64 -17.91
C VAL A 212 13.00 -0.53 -19.34
N ALA A 213 12.98 0.68 -19.92
CA ALA A 213 13.53 0.96 -21.24
C ALA A 213 15.07 0.96 -21.29
N ASP A 214 15.73 1.15 -20.15
CA ASP A 214 17.19 1.09 -20.03
C ASP A 214 17.66 -0.39 -20.01
N GLN A 215 18.24 -0.83 -21.12
CA GLN A 215 18.71 -2.21 -21.27
C GLN A 215 19.82 -2.57 -20.28
N ALA A 216 20.75 -1.65 -20.02
CA ALA A 216 21.85 -1.91 -19.10
C ALA A 216 21.33 -2.06 -17.66
N PHE A 217 20.40 -1.20 -17.26
CA PHE A 217 19.75 -1.30 -15.96
C PHE A 217 18.91 -2.59 -15.84
N THR A 218 18.15 -2.93 -16.88
CA THR A 218 17.34 -4.16 -16.89
C THR A 218 18.22 -5.41 -16.81
N GLN A 219 19.33 -5.45 -17.53
CA GLN A 219 20.28 -6.56 -17.43
C GLN A 219 20.88 -6.67 -16.03
N TRP A 220 21.33 -5.55 -15.45
CA TRP A 220 21.85 -5.51 -14.09
C TRP A 220 20.79 -6.00 -13.09
N LEU A 221 19.54 -5.52 -13.19
CA LEU A 221 18.45 -5.92 -12.31
C LEU A 221 18.18 -7.42 -12.39
N CYS A 222 18.10 -7.97 -13.61
CA CYS A 222 17.87 -9.40 -13.82
C CYS A 222 19.00 -10.26 -13.25
N GLN A 223 20.25 -9.81 -13.36
CA GLN A 223 21.39 -10.51 -12.76
C GLN A 223 21.39 -10.42 -11.23
N ARG A 224 20.98 -9.28 -10.67
CA ARG A 224 20.95 -9.02 -9.23
C ARG A 224 19.77 -9.69 -8.52
N THR A 225 18.69 -9.97 -9.24
CA THR A 225 17.44 -10.52 -8.69
C THR A 225 17.45 -12.05 -8.88
N PRO A 226 17.28 -12.85 -7.80
CA PRO A 226 17.31 -14.32 -7.93
C PRO A 226 16.35 -14.90 -8.97
N ALA A 227 15.15 -14.34 -9.12
CA ALA A 227 14.21 -14.79 -10.15
C ALA A 227 14.52 -14.26 -11.57
N GLY A 228 15.53 -13.42 -11.74
CA GLY A 228 16.02 -12.97 -13.06
C GLY A 228 15.07 -12.07 -13.85
N ARG A 229 14.11 -11.38 -13.21
CA ARG A 229 13.09 -10.63 -13.92
C ARG A 229 12.52 -9.43 -13.14
N TRP A 230 11.87 -8.56 -13.86
CA TRP A 230 10.95 -7.59 -13.31
C TRP A 230 9.67 -8.27 -12.82
N GLY A 231 9.03 -7.69 -11.78
CA GLY A 231 7.68 -8.07 -11.36
C GLY A 231 6.59 -7.42 -12.23
N ASN A 232 5.46 -8.10 -12.36
CA ASN A 232 4.22 -7.51 -12.86
C ASN A 232 3.40 -7.02 -11.67
N VAL A 233 2.75 -5.86 -11.79
CA VAL A 233 2.07 -5.21 -10.65
C VAL A 233 0.96 -6.06 -10.03
N GLU A 234 0.36 -6.96 -10.79
CA GLU A 234 -0.65 -7.91 -10.34
C GLU A 234 -0.11 -8.90 -9.29
N GLU A 235 1.20 -9.17 -9.29
CA GLU A 235 1.83 -10.07 -8.32
C GLU A 235 1.87 -9.49 -6.89
N LEU A 236 1.56 -8.18 -6.73
CA LEU A 236 1.39 -7.53 -5.42
C LEU A 236 0.02 -7.80 -4.79
N VAL A 237 -0.99 -8.18 -5.60
CA VAL A 237 -2.39 -8.27 -5.16
C VAL A 237 -2.55 -9.29 -4.04
N GLY A 238 -1.98 -10.50 -4.18
CA GLY A 238 -2.09 -11.55 -3.16
C GLY A 238 -1.58 -11.11 -1.79
N ALA A 239 -0.43 -10.41 -1.75
CA ALA A 239 0.13 -9.88 -0.51
C ALA A 239 -0.75 -8.76 0.09
N ALA A 240 -1.30 -7.87 -0.74
CA ALA A 240 -2.20 -6.82 -0.28
C ALA A 240 -3.51 -7.40 0.27
N VAL A 241 -4.10 -8.40 -0.37
CA VAL A 241 -5.29 -9.11 0.11
C VAL A 241 -5.00 -9.82 1.44
N PHE A 242 -3.87 -10.54 1.55
CA PHE A 242 -3.43 -11.15 2.81
C PHE A 242 -3.38 -10.13 3.94
N LEU A 243 -2.66 -9.01 3.76
CA LEU A 243 -2.50 -7.99 4.79
C LEU A 243 -3.80 -7.22 5.11
N SER A 244 -4.78 -7.25 4.21
CA SER A 244 -6.08 -6.58 4.36
C SER A 244 -7.18 -7.48 4.91
N SER A 245 -6.98 -8.80 4.95
CA SER A 245 -7.97 -9.81 5.32
C SER A 245 -7.74 -10.38 6.73
N ASP A 246 -8.63 -11.28 7.16
CA ASP A 246 -8.49 -11.99 8.44
C ASP A 246 -7.36 -13.01 8.42
N ALA A 247 -6.86 -13.40 7.24
CA ALA A 247 -5.68 -14.25 7.09
C ALA A 247 -4.42 -13.66 7.78
N SER A 248 -4.38 -12.33 7.98
CA SER A 248 -3.29 -11.64 8.68
C SER A 248 -3.68 -11.15 10.09
N SER A 249 -4.67 -11.74 10.74
CA SER A 249 -5.18 -11.28 12.04
C SER A 249 -4.12 -11.25 13.14
N PHE A 250 -3.08 -12.09 13.06
CA PHE A 250 -1.96 -12.14 14.03
C PHE A 250 -0.67 -11.52 13.48
N VAL A 251 -0.72 -10.83 12.33
CA VAL A 251 0.42 -10.12 11.73
C VAL A 251 0.29 -8.64 12.00
N ASN A 252 1.24 -8.05 12.73
CA ASN A 252 1.25 -6.63 13.06
C ASN A 252 2.68 -6.08 13.14
N GLY A 253 2.91 -4.87 12.63
CA GLY A 253 4.23 -4.23 12.60
C GLY A 253 5.22 -4.87 11.61
N HIS A 254 4.76 -5.81 10.79
CA HIS A 254 5.61 -6.52 9.81
C HIS A 254 5.68 -5.74 8.48
N VAL A 255 6.82 -5.87 7.80
CA VAL A 255 6.98 -5.37 6.42
C VAL A 255 7.24 -6.58 5.51
N LEU A 256 6.23 -6.92 4.71
CA LEU A 256 6.27 -8.04 3.79
C LEU A 256 6.98 -7.63 2.50
N MET A 257 8.14 -8.23 2.24
CA MET A 257 8.86 -8.07 0.98
C MET A 257 8.20 -8.88 -0.13
N VAL A 258 7.91 -8.23 -1.27
CA VAL A 258 7.41 -8.86 -2.49
C VAL A 258 8.35 -8.45 -3.62
N ASP A 259 9.46 -9.17 -3.77
CA ASP A 259 10.64 -8.68 -4.48
C ASP A 259 11.42 -9.77 -5.22
N VAL A 260 10.83 -10.96 -5.32
CA VAL A 260 11.40 -12.15 -5.97
C VAL A 260 12.85 -12.45 -5.54
N GLY A 261 13.13 -12.15 -4.27
CA GLY A 261 14.36 -12.51 -3.57
C GLY A 261 15.49 -11.48 -3.64
N ILE A 262 15.28 -10.28 -4.19
CA ILE A 262 16.36 -9.29 -4.29
C ILE A 262 16.92 -8.85 -2.94
N THR A 263 16.11 -8.81 -1.88
CA THR A 263 16.56 -8.51 -0.50
C THR A 263 17.10 -9.73 0.25
N ALA A 264 16.85 -10.94 -0.25
CA ALA A 264 17.29 -12.19 0.38
C ALA A 264 18.67 -12.64 -0.10
N SER A 265 19.23 -11.99 -1.11
CA SER A 265 20.53 -12.36 -1.71
C SER A 265 21.55 -11.23 -1.54
N VAL A 266 22.83 -11.59 -1.53
CA VAL A 266 24.00 -10.68 -1.52
C VAL A 266 24.42 -10.23 -2.91
#